data_0ea578199b03c380c60217b02a3c27dc
#
_entry.id   0ea578199b03c380c60217b02a3c27dc
#
_cell.length_a   1.000
_cell.length_b   1.000
_cell.length_c   1.000
_cell.angle_alpha   90.00
_cell.angle_beta   90.00
_cell.angle_gamma   90.00
#
_symmetry.space_group_name_H-M   'P 1'
#
loop_
_entity.id
_entity.type
_entity.pdbx_description
1 polymer ?
#
loop_
_entity_poly.entity_id
_entity_poly.type
_entity_poly.pdbx_seq_one_letter_code
_entity_poly.pdbx_strand_id
1 'polypeptide(L)'
;YRIMCDDNSTRVGLPEIKLGIHPGFGGTLRAIQKAGPLAGMDMMLTGRMIAGRAAKAMGLVNDLVPERMLKRAAIFFVENKPAAKPQPLKNKLLNSSIMRPIIAAQMRKQVAAKAMQEHYPAPYKMIDLWQSHMGNPERMLEKEMESVASLVTNYSARNLVRVFFLQEKLKTLGKKSDFEPKHIHVIGGGLMGGDIAAWCALRGFNVTVQDQKPEMLAQTMKRSLDMFQK
;
A
#
# COMPACT_ATOMS: atom_id res chain seq x y z
N TYR A 1 -0.38 14.94 -18.34
CA TYR A 1 0.19 15.47 -17.08
C TYR A 1 -0.59 14.91 -15.90
N ARG A 2 0.04 14.89 -14.73
CA ARG A 2 -0.54 14.42 -13.46
C ARG A 2 -0.22 15.47 -12.41
N ILE A 3 -1.25 16.10 -11.86
CA ILE A 3 -1.15 17.13 -10.84
C ILE A 3 -1.89 16.61 -9.60
N MET A 4 -1.33 16.86 -8.43
CA MET A 4 -1.88 16.37 -7.18
C MET A 4 -1.98 17.52 -6.17
N CYS A 5 -2.97 17.47 -5.28
CA CYS A 5 -3.06 18.43 -4.20
C CYS A 5 -1.92 18.24 -3.20
N ASP A 6 -1.29 19.35 -2.76
CA ASP A 6 -0.27 19.35 -1.72
C ASP A 6 -0.94 19.48 -0.34
N ASP A 7 -1.55 18.41 0.08
CA ASP A 7 -2.13 18.25 1.42
C ASP A 7 -1.70 16.91 2.05
N ASN A 8 -1.96 16.77 3.35
CA ASN A 8 -1.56 15.56 4.07
C ASN A 8 -2.51 14.37 3.86
N SER A 9 -3.68 14.58 3.24
CA SER A 9 -4.70 13.53 3.02
C SER A 9 -4.58 12.87 1.66
N THR A 10 -4.19 13.63 0.63
CA THR A 10 -4.10 13.15 -0.74
C THR A 10 -2.95 12.16 -0.93
N ARG A 11 -3.28 10.99 -1.43
CA ARG A 11 -2.35 9.87 -1.67
C ARG A 11 -2.56 9.31 -3.07
N VAL A 12 -1.50 8.74 -3.65
CA VAL A 12 -1.54 7.97 -4.89
C VAL A 12 -0.92 6.60 -4.67
N GLY A 13 -1.48 5.57 -5.28
CA GLY A 13 -0.97 4.20 -5.17
C GLY A 13 -1.80 3.22 -5.97
N LEU A 14 -1.35 1.98 -5.99
CA LEU A 14 -1.99 0.84 -6.63
C LEU A 14 -2.10 -0.30 -5.60
N PRO A 15 -3.17 -0.30 -4.78
CA PRO A 15 -3.31 -1.19 -3.64
C PRO A 15 -3.92 -2.56 -3.99
N GLU A 16 -4.09 -2.88 -5.26
CA GLU A 16 -4.76 -4.08 -5.78
C GLU A 16 -4.16 -5.36 -5.22
N ILE A 17 -2.86 -5.34 -4.89
CA ILE A 17 -2.18 -6.48 -4.29
C ILE A 17 -2.85 -6.93 -2.99
N LYS A 18 -3.43 -6.02 -2.21
CA LYS A 18 -4.13 -6.32 -0.95
C LYS A 18 -5.41 -7.14 -1.15
N LEU A 19 -5.91 -7.17 -2.38
CA LEU A 19 -7.06 -7.97 -2.78
C LEU A 19 -6.67 -9.27 -3.52
N GLY A 20 -5.36 -9.61 -3.53
CA GLY A 20 -4.88 -10.82 -4.19
C GLY A 20 -4.82 -10.74 -5.72
N ILE A 21 -4.85 -9.54 -6.27
CA ILE A 21 -4.64 -9.26 -7.69
C ILE A 21 -3.51 -8.25 -7.87
N HIS A 22 -3.04 -8.04 -9.06
CA HIS A 22 -2.15 -6.93 -9.39
C HIS A 22 -2.90 -5.87 -10.21
N PRO A 23 -2.33 -4.65 -10.38
CA PRO A 23 -2.95 -3.63 -11.21
C PRO A 23 -3.22 -4.15 -12.63
N GLY A 24 -4.43 -3.91 -13.13
CA GLY A 24 -4.84 -4.11 -14.50
C GLY A 24 -4.91 -2.79 -15.27
N PHE A 25 -5.50 -2.78 -16.41
CA PHE A 25 -5.72 -1.59 -17.26
C PHE A 25 -4.46 -0.75 -17.53
N GLY A 26 -3.29 -1.39 -17.60
CA GLY A 26 -1.99 -0.76 -17.82
C GLY A 26 -1.37 -0.15 -16.57
N GLY A 27 -1.89 -0.45 -15.37
CA GLY A 27 -1.36 0.06 -14.11
C GLY A 27 0.06 -0.40 -13.86
N THR A 28 0.36 -1.68 -14.06
CA THR A 28 1.69 -2.25 -13.87
C THR A 28 2.72 -1.60 -14.80
N LEU A 29 2.40 -1.51 -16.09
CA LEU A 29 3.26 -0.87 -17.10
C LEU A 29 3.54 0.61 -16.75
N ARG A 30 2.46 1.37 -16.52
CA ARG A 30 2.57 2.82 -16.33
C ARG A 30 3.27 3.19 -15.04
N ALA A 31 3.06 2.45 -13.94
CA ALA A 31 3.76 2.68 -12.68
C ALA A 31 5.28 2.57 -12.86
N ILE A 32 5.74 1.52 -13.54
CA ILE A 32 7.17 1.31 -13.82
C ILE A 32 7.72 2.35 -14.78
N GLN A 33 6.97 2.71 -15.82
CA GLN A 33 7.37 3.75 -16.76
C GLN A 33 7.51 5.13 -16.10
N LYS A 34 6.79 5.41 -15.03
CA LYS A 34 6.81 6.72 -14.36
C LYS A 34 7.74 6.77 -13.16
N ALA A 35 7.67 5.78 -12.28
CA ALA A 35 8.46 5.74 -11.05
C ALA A 35 9.80 4.97 -11.18
N GLY A 36 9.99 4.27 -12.29
CA GLY A 36 11.08 3.32 -12.46
C GLY A 36 10.77 1.94 -11.85
N PRO A 37 11.60 0.92 -12.18
CA PRO A 37 11.28 -0.45 -11.83
C PRO A 37 11.28 -0.71 -10.32
N LEU A 38 12.24 -0.21 -9.57
CA LEU A 38 12.31 -0.50 -8.13
C LEU A 38 11.18 0.19 -7.37
N ALA A 39 10.99 1.49 -7.57
CA ALA A 39 9.98 2.26 -6.85
C ALA A 39 8.55 1.88 -7.29
N GLY A 40 8.32 1.64 -8.59
CA GLY A 40 7.04 1.19 -9.11
C GLY A 40 6.66 -0.19 -8.60
N MET A 41 7.59 -1.16 -8.66
CA MET A 41 7.36 -2.51 -8.14
C MET A 41 7.16 -2.52 -6.62
N ASP A 42 7.97 -1.77 -5.84
CA ASP A 42 7.80 -1.68 -4.40
C ASP A 42 6.41 -1.13 -4.03
N MET A 43 5.97 -0.04 -4.68
CA MET A 43 4.64 0.52 -4.46
C MET A 43 3.53 -0.51 -4.73
N MET A 44 3.62 -1.24 -5.84
CA MET A 44 2.61 -2.22 -6.23
C MET A 44 2.67 -3.50 -5.39
N LEU A 45 3.86 -4.03 -5.08
CA LEU A 45 4.05 -5.24 -4.27
C LEU A 45 3.61 -5.05 -2.82
N THR A 46 3.75 -3.83 -2.29
CA THR A 46 3.32 -3.50 -0.92
C THR A 46 1.89 -2.95 -0.85
N GLY A 47 1.36 -2.46 -1.96
CA GLY A 47 0.08 -1.77 -2.01
C GLY A 47 0.05 -0.51 -1.14
N ARG A 48 1.22 0.11 -0.91
CA ARG A 48 1.32 1.33 -0.09
C ARG A 48 0.86 2.56 -0.85
N MET A 49 0.23 3.46 -0.13
CA MET A 49 -0.17 4.76 -0.65
C MET A 49 0.97 5.77 -0.47
N ILE A 50 1.29 6.49 -1.53
CA ILE A 50 2.42 7.43 -1.59
C ILE A 50 1.92 8.85 -1.38
N ALA A 51 2.56 9.59 -0.46
CA ALA A 51 2.26 10.99 -0.20
C ALA A 51 2.73 11.89 -1.36
N GLY A 52 2.14 13.07 -1.52
CA GLY A 52 2.38 13.96 -2.63
C GLY A 52 3.84 14.26 -2.93
N ARG A 53 4.63 14.65 -1.93
CA ARG A 53 6.06 14.95 -2.10
C ARG A 53 6.87 13.74 -2.59
N ALA A 54 6.61 12.56 -2.01
CA ALA A 54 7.24 11.33 -2.44
C ALA A 54 6.79 10.91 -3.86
N ALA A 55 5.50 11.07 -4.17
CA ALA A 55 4.96 10.79 -5.51
C ALA A 55 5.59 11.69 -6.59
N LYS A 56 5.83 12.98 -6.30
CA LYS A 56 6.55 13.91 -7.19
C LYS A 56 8.02 13.51 -7.35
N ALA A 57 8.69 13.18 -6.25
CA ALA A 57 10.08 12.71 -6.29
C ALA A 57 10.26 11.40 -7.09
N MET A 58 9.30 10.48 -6.99
CA MET A 58 9.27 9.23 -7.77
C MET A 58 8.88 9.42 -9.24
N GLY A 59 8.38 10.59 -9.64
CA GLY A 59 7.89 10.84 -10.99
C GLY A 59 6.48 10.35 -11.27
N LEU A 60 5.73 9.93 -10.25
CA LEU A 60 4.33 9.52 -10.37
C LEU A 60 3.43 10.71 -10.70
N VAL A 61 3.74 11.89 -10.19
CA VAL A 61 3.06 13.14 -10.50
C VAL A 61 4.03 14.19 -11.02
N ASN A 62 3.53 15.08 -11.87
CA ASN A 62 4.32 16.16 -12.48
C ASN A 62 4.46 17.34 -11.52
N ASP A 63 3.37 17.67 -10.80
CA ASP A 63 3.40 18.79 -9.86
C ASP A 63 2.48 18.60 -8.66
N LEU A 64 2.80 19.36 -7.59
CA LEU A 64 2.01 19.47 -6.38
C LEU A 64 1.62 20.94 -6.21
N VAL A 65 0.34 21.18 -5.98
CA VAL A 65 -0.18 22.53 -5.80
C VAL A 65 -1.25 22.54 -4.70
N PRO A 66 -1.45 23.64 -3.98
CA PRO A 66 -2.59 23.78 -3.09
C PRO A 66 -3.91 23.59 -3.84
N GLU A 67 -4.94 23.06 -3.16
CA GLU A 67 -6.25 22.75 -3.75
C GLU A 67 -6.82 23.91 -4.59
N ARG A 68 -6.78 25.13 -4.05
CA ARG A 68 -7.24 26.34 -4.74
C ARG A 68 -6.55 26.61 -6.08
N MET A 69 -5.39 26.02 -6.31
CA MET A 69 -4.58 26.22 -7.52
C MET A 69 -4.70 25.07 -8.53
N LEU A 70 -5.37 23.96 -8.20
CA LEU A 70 -5.45 22.77 -9.05
C LEU A 70 -5.96 23.08 -10.45
N LYS A 71 -7.08 23.81 -10.56
CA LYS A 71 -7.65 24.20 -11.87
C LYS A 71 -6.69 25.05 -12.68
N ARG A 72 -6.07 26.05 -12.06
CA ARG A 72 -5.11 26.95 -12.74
C ARG A 72 -3.88 26.18 -13.20
N ALA A 73 -3.34 25.29 -12.36
CA ALA A 73 -2.22 24.44 -12.72
C ALA A 73 -2.57 23.50 -13.88
N ALA A 74 -3.78 22.89 -13.87
CA ALA A 74 -4.23 22.05 -14.97
C ALA A 74 -4.29 22.81 -16.29
N ILE A 75 -4.87 24.01 -16.29
CA ILE A 75 -4.93 24.90 -17.46
C ILE A 75 -3.48 25.22 -17.96
N PHE A 76 -2.60 25.64 -17.04
CA PHE A 76 -1.20 25.93 -17.37
C PHE A 76 -0.51 24.75 -18.07
N PHE A 77 -0.67 23.52 -17.56
CA PHE A 77 -0.07 22.33 -18.18
C PHE A 77 -0.66 22.00 -19.55
N VAL A 78 -1.94 22.27 -19.78
CA VAL A 78 -2.59 22.05 -21.07
C VAL A 78 -2.11 23.06 -22.11
N GLU A 79 -2.04 24.34 -21.72
CA GLU A 79 -1.65 25.45 -22.61
C GLU A 79 -0.15 25.42 -22.95
N ASN A 80 0.70 25.27 -21.92
CA ASN A 80 2.15 25.37 -22.09
C ASN A 80 2.83 24.04 -22.47
N LYS A 81 2.16 22.89 -22.29
CA LYS A 81 2.64 21.55 -22.67
C LYS A 81 4.13 21.32 -22.29
N PRO A 82 4.54 21.56 -21.04
CA PRO A 82 5.95 21.46 -20.67
C PRO A 82 6.47 20.03 -20.96
N ALA A 83 7.72 19.96 -21.44
CA ALA A 83 8.34 18.69 -21.80
C ALA A 83 8.32 17.70 -20.61
N ALA A 84 7.99 16.45 -20.88
CA ALA A 84 8.04 15.40 -19.89
C ALA A 84 9.51 15.16 -19.46
N LYS A 85 9.75 15.08 -18.15
CA LYS A 85 11.09 14.73 -17.65
C LYS A 85 11.42 13.29 -18.09
N PRO A 86 12.57 13.08 -18.75
CA PRO A 86 12.96 11.73 -19.15
C PRO A 86 13.24 10.86 -17.91
N GLN A 87 13.06 9.56 -18.07
CA GLN A 87 13.47 8.60 -17.03
C GLN A 87 14.98 8.67 -16.80
N PRO A 88 15.45 8.68 -15.54
CA PRO A 88 16.85 8.59 -15.21
C PRO A 88 17.54 7.40 -15.88
N LEU A 89 18.77 7.55 -16.33
CA LEU A 89 19.56 6.47 -16.97
C LEU A 89 19.63 5.22 -16.08
N LYS A 90 19.74 5.41 -14.75
CA LYS A 90 19.68 4.32 -13.76
C LYS A 90 18.42 3.47 -13.93
N ASN A 91 17.25 4.08 -14.11
CA ASN A 91 16.00 3.34 -14.26
C ASN A 91 15.95 2.56 -15.57
N LYS A 92 16.52 3.13 -16.66
CA LYS A 92 16.64 2.42 -17.94
C LYS A 92 17.56 1.19 -17.80
N LEU A 93 18.69 1.34 -17.13
CA LEU A 93 19.62 0.24 -16.88
C LEU A 93 18.97 -0.86 -16.03
N LEU A 94 18.33 -0.51 -14.91
CA LEU A 94 17.64 -1.46 -14.03
C LEU A 94 16.46 -2.18 -14.73
N ASN A 95 15.88 -1.55 -15.76
CA ASN A 95 14.80 -2.13 -16.55
C ASN A 95 15.28 -2.84 -17.82
N SER A 96 16.59 -3.00 -17.99
CA SER A 96 17.17 -3.72 -19.13
C SER A 96 16.88 -5.23 -19.07
N SER A 97 16.97 -5.92 -20.20
CA SER A 97 16.76 -7.36 -20.30
C SER A 97 17.76 -8.16 -19.45
N ILE A 98 18.96 -7.62 -19.21
CA ILE A 98 20.00 -8.24 -18.40
C ILE A 98 19.72 -8.09 -16.89
N MET A 99 19.30 -6.89 -16.47
CA MET A 99 19.10 -6.61 -15.04
C MET A 99 17.77 -7.10 -14.49
N ARG A 100 16.71 -7.15 -15.31
CA ARG A 100 15.38 -7.60 -14.87
C ARG A 100 15.39 -8.99 -14.22
N PRO A 101 16.01 -10.05 -14.77
CA PRO A 101 16.04 -11.37 -14.14
C PRO A 101 16.68 -11.35 -12.75
N ILE A 102 17.78 -10.61 -12.59
CA ILE A 102 18.52 -10.50 -11.32
C ILE A 102 17.66 -9.83 -10.26
N ILE A 103 17.06 -8.69 -10.61
CA ILE A 103 16.20 -7.93 -9.70
C ILE A 103 14.92 -8.73 -9.39
N ALA A 104 14.33 -9.40 -10.38
CA ALA A 104 13.15 -10.25 -10.20
C ALA A 104 13.42 -11.42 -9.23
N ALA A 105 14.58 -12.05 -9.32
CA ALA A 105 14.99 -13.10 -8.38
C ALA A 105 15.07 -12.58 -6.94
N GLN A 106 15.66 -11.38 -6.75
CA GLN A 106 15.71 -10.73 -5.45
C GLN A 106 14.32 -10.36 -4.92
N MET A 107 13.45 -9.84 -5.77
CA MET A 107 12.07 -9.51 -5.39
C MET A 107 11.29 -10.76 -4.99
N ARG A 108 11.41 -11.88 -5.76
CA ARG A 108 10.78 -13.16 -5.40
C ARG A 108 11.25 -13.67 -4.04
N LYS A 109 12.56 -13.57 -3.75
CA LYS A 109 13.11 -13.95 -2.44
C LYS A 109 12.51 -13.12 -1.31
N GLN A 110 12.34 -11.80 -1.49
CA GLN A 110 11.73 -10.92 -0.50
C GLN A 110 10.23 -11.21 -0.31
N VAL A 111 9.52 -11.49 -1.39
CA VAL A 111 8.10 -11.87 -1.33
C VAL A 111 7.94 -13.23 -0.65
N ALA A 112 8.76 -14.22 -0.99
CA ALA A 112 8.70 -15.56 -0.40
C ALA A 112 8.92 -15.57 1.12
N ALA A 113 9.69 -14.63 1.64
CA ALA A 113 9.87 -14.46 3.09
C ALA A 113 8.60 -13.99 3.81
N LYS A 114 7.60 -13.48 3.08
CA LYS A 114 6.36 -12.92 3.65
C LYS A 114 5.11 -13.67 3.23
N ALA A 115 5.09 -14.22 2.03
CA ALA A 115 3.91 -14.83 1.44
C ALA A 115 4.31 -15.96 0.49
N MET A 116 3.84 -17.16 0.75
CA MET A 116 4.05 -18.31 -0.13
C MET A 116 3.27 -18.12 -1.44
N GLN A 117 3.88 -18.53 -2.56
CA GLN A 117 3.27 -18.40 -3.90
C GLN A 117 1.95 -19.15 -4.02
N GLU A 118 1.83 -20.32 -3.37
CA GLU A 118 0.64 -21.13 -3.36
C GLU A 118 -0.57 -20.39 -2.77
N HIS A 119 -0.35 -19.66 -1.68
CA HIS A 119 -1.42 -18.93 -0.96
C HIS A 119 -1.61 -17.51 -1.48
N TYR A 120 -0.61 -16.91 -2.11
CA TYR A 120 -0.66 -15.54 -2.57
C TYR A 120 0.07 -15.35 -3.91
N PRO A 121 -0.51 -15.81 -5.03
CA PRO A 121 0.15 -15.83 -6.33
C PRO A 121 0.34 -14.46 -6.99
N ALA A 122 -0.45 -13.44 -6.61
CA ALA A 122 -0.47 -12.15 -7.29
C ALA A 122 0.90 -11.43 -7.34
N PRO A 123 1.69 -11.34 -6.25
CA PRO A 123 3.02 -10.72 -6.30
C PRO A 123 3.96 -11.41 -7.28
N TYR A 124 3.92 -12.73 -7.33
CA TYR A 124 4.79 -13.53 -8.20
C TYR A 124 4.42 -13.33 -9.67
N LYS A 125 3.12 -13.40 -10.00
CA LYS A 125 2.64 -13.13 -11.37
C LYS A 125 2.99 -11.72 -11.82
N MET A 126 2.93 -10.73 -10.94
CA MET A 126 3.32 -9.36 -11.26
C MET A 126 4.83 -9.24 -11.54
N ILE A 127 5.67 -9.92 -10.75
CA ILE A 127 7.12 -9.97 -10.99
C ILE A 127 7.42 -10.65 -12.33
N ASP A 128 6.76 -11.77 -12.63
CA ASP A 128 6.91 -12.51 -13.88
C ASP A 128 6.50 -11.67 -15.10
N LEU A 129 5.39 -10.95 -14.98
CA LEU A 129 4.89 -10.05 -15.99
C LEU A 129 5.92 -8.95 -16.33
N TRP A 130 6.44 -8.28 -15.31
CA TRP A 130 7.49 -7.27 -15.47
C TRP A 130 8.76 -7.85 -16.06
N GLN A 131 9.26 -8.97 -15.52
CA GLN A 131 10.49 -9.59 -15.98
C GLN A 131 10.41 -9.97 -17.45
N SER A 132 9.30 -10.56 -17.89
CA SER A 132 9.18 -11.17 -19.20
C SER A 132 8.70 -10.21 -20.29
N HIS A 133 7.86 -9.23 -19.96
CA HIS A 133 7.13 -8.47 -20.98
C HIS A 133 7.40 -6.96 -20.98
N MET A 134 8.09 -6.40 -19.99
CA MET A 134 8.32 -4.95 -19.91
C MET A 134 9.11 -4.37 -21.10
N GLY A 135 9.81 -5.20 -21.86
CA GLY A 135 10.50 -4.78 -23.09
C GLY A 135 9.58 -4.46 -24.26
N ASN A 136 8.34 -4.94 -24.23
CA ASN A 136 7.32 -4.68 -25.25
C ASN A 136 6.02 -4.21 -24.57
N PRO A 137 5.70 -2.91 -24.62
CA PRO A 137 4.53 -2.35 -23.93
C PRO A 137 3.20 -2.96 -24.35
N GLU A 138 2.99 -3.23 -25.63
CA GLU A 138 1.73 -3.79 -26.15
C GLU A 138 1.53 -5.20 -25.62
N ARG A 139 2.56 -6.04 -25.76
CA ARG A 139 2.53 -7.40 -25.21
C ARG A 139 2.41 -7.43 -23.70
N MET A 140 3.01 -6.46 -22.99
CA MET A 140 2.85 -6.35 -21.55
C MET A 140 1.40 -6.05 -21.15
N LEU A 141 0.71 -5.17 -21.88
CA LEU A 141 -0.72 -4.87 -21.63
C LEU A 141 -1.61 -6.09 -21.89
N GLU A 142 -1.36 -6.82 -22.98
CA GLU A 142 -2.07 -8.07 -23.28
C GLU A 142 -1.87 -9.11 -22.14
N LYS A 143 -0.63 -9.35 -21.75
CA LYS A 143 -0.30 -10.31 -20.68
C LYS A 143 -0.72 -9.84 -19.29
N GLU A 144 -0.77 -8.54 -19.04
CA GLU A 144 -1.36 -7.96 -17.84
C GLU A 144 -2.84 -8.34 -17.71
N MET A 145 -3.61 -8.18 -18.80
CA MET A 145 -5.03 -8.52 -18.84
C MET A 145 -5.26 -10.02 -18.58
N GLU A 146 -4.54 -10.91 -19.26
CA GLU A 146 -4.64 -12.36 -19.04
C GLU A 146 -4.28 -12.74 -17.59
N SER A 147 -3.23 -12.15 -17.06
CA SER A 147 -2.75 -12.41 -15.71
C SER A 147 -3.78 -11.98 -14.66
N VAL A 148 -4.34 -10.75 -14.77
CA VAL A 148 -5.39 -10.26 -13.86
C VAL A 148 -6.63 -11.13 -13.94
N ALA A 149 -7.10 -11.51 -15.13
CA ALA A 149 -8.25 -12.39 -15.32
C ALA A 149 -8.06 -13.71 -14.56
N SER A 150 -6.86 -14.31 -14.64
CA SER A 150 -6.54 -15.54 -13.92
C SER A 150 -6.48 -15.36 -12.39
N LEU A 151 -6.15 -14.17 -11.90
CA LEU A 151 -6.08 -13.87 -10.46
C LEU A 151 -7.46 -13.59 -9.87
N VAL A 152 -8.32 -12.87 -10.58
CA VAL A 152 -9.69 -12.56 -10.11
C VAL A 152 -10.49 -13.82 -9.80
N THR A 153 -10.29 -14.88 -10.58
CA THR A 153 -10.96 -16.19 -10.38
C THR A 153 -10.28 -17.06 -9.32
N ASN A 154 -9.11 -16.67 -8.81
CA ASN A 154 -8.36 -17.44 -7.83
C ASN A 154 -8.99 -17.37 -6.42
N TYR A 155 -8.87 -18.45 -5.65
CA TYR A 155 -9.36 -18.52 -4.27
C TYR A 155 -8.80 -17.42 -3.37
N SER A 156 -7.51 -17.08 -3.51
CA SER A 156 -6.87 -16.04 -2.71
C SER A 156 -7.54 -14.68 -2.91
N ALA A 157 -7.78 -14.27 -4.15
CA ALA A 157 -8.47 -13.02 -4.45
C ALA A 157 -9.90 -13.01 -3.91
N ARG A 158 -10.65 -14.09 -4.16
CA ARG A 158 -12.04 -14.24 -3.65
C ARG A 158 -12.12 -14.12 -2.13
N ASN A 159 -11.21 -14.79 -1.42
CA ASN A 159 -11.18 -14.76 0.04
C ASN A 159 -10.75 -13.39 0.57
N LEU A 160 -9.75 -12.73 -0.04
CA LEU A 160 -9.31 -11.40 0.38
C LEU A 160 -10.39 -10.34 0.14
N VAL A 161 -11.11 -10.40 -0.99
CA VAL A 161 -12.26 -9.54 -1.25
C VAL A 161 -13.37 -9.78 -0.21
N ARG A 162 -13.64 -11.05 0.14
CA ARG A 162 -14.60 -11.38 1.21
C ARG A 162 -14.16 -10.78 2.55
N VAL A 163 -12.89 -10.93 2.92
CA VAL A 163 -12.35 -10.37 4.17
C VAL A 163 -12.46 -8.84 4.16
N PHE A 164 -12.18 -8.19 3.03
CA PHE A 164 -12.36 -6.74 2.88
C PHE A 164 -13.81 -6.32 3.20
N PHE A 165 -14.81 -6.96 2.60
CA PHE A 165 -16.22 -6.65 2.88
C PHE A 165 -16.63 -6.96 4.33
N LEU A 166 -16.10 -8.03 4.93
CA LEU A 166 -16.34 -8.34 6.34
C LEU A 166 -15.76 -7.25 7.26
N GLN A 167 -14.56 -6.76 6.97
CA GLN A 167 -13.97 -5.64 7.71
C GLN A 167 -14.78 -4.34 7.57
N GLU A 168 -15.26 -4.03 6.35
CA GLU A 168 -16.11 -2.86 6.14
C GLU A 168 -17.44 -3.00 6.89
N LYS A 169 -18.06 -4.19 6.87
CA LYS A 169 -19.26 -4.47 7.64
C LYS A 169 -19.01 -4.28 9.14
N LEU A 170 -17.90 -4.81 9.66
CA LEU A 170 -17.54 -4.66 11.08
C LEU A 170 -17.40 -3.19 11.47
N LYS A 171 -16.75 -2.37 10.65
CA LYS A 171 -16.63 -0.91 10.88
C LYS A 171 -17.98 -0.20 10.94
N THR A 172 -18.98 -0.68 10.19
CA THR A 172 -20.31 -0.05 10.17
C THR A 172 -21.15 -0.38 11.40
N LEU A 173 -20.87 -1.49 12.09
CA LEU A 173 -21.64 -1.91 13.27
C LEU A 173 -21.54 -0.91 14.42
N GLY A 174 -20.41 -0.23 14.57
CA GLY A 174 -20.20 0.76 15.62
C GLY A 174 -20.68 2.18 15.27
N LYS A 175 -21.03 2.46 14.02
CA LYS A 175 -21.39 3.83 13.58
C LYS A 175 -22.79 4.32 14.00
N LYS A 176 -23.63 3.44 14.53
CA LYS A 176 -25.04 3.75 14.88
C LYS A 176 -25.26 3.90 16.39
N SER A 177 -24.23 3.97 17.20
CA SER A 177 -24.36 4.10 18.65
C SER A 177 -24.17 5.56 19.04
N ASP A 178 -25.13 6.13 19.76
CA ASP A 178 -25.00 7.42 20.43
C ASP A 178 -24.18 7.31 21.74
N PHE A 179 -23.70 6.10 22.07
CA PHE A 179 -22.91 5.85 23.24
C PHE A 179 -21.44 6.24 23.01
N GLU A 180 -20.97 7.21 23.78
CA GLU A 180 -19.56 7.62 23.80
C GLU A 180 -18.88 7.08 25.08
N PRO A 181 -18.08 6.01 24.97
CA PRO A 181 -17.33 5.49 26.12
C PRO A 181 -16.28 6.51 26.56
N LYS A 182 -16.25 6.86 27.83
CA LYS A 182 -15.24 7.75 28.43
C LYS A 182 -14.16 6.99 29.17
N HIS A 183 -14.52 5.82 29.71
CA HIS A 183 -13.64 4.97 30.52
C HIS A 183 -13.76 3.53 30.05
N ILE A 184 -12.61 2.89 29.87
CA ILE A 184 -12.50 1.49 29.49
C ILE A 184 -11.78 0.76 30.61
N HIS A 185 -12.40 -0.30 31.14
CA HIS A 185 -11.80 -1.16 32.14
C HIS A 185 -11.44 -2.50 31.50
N VAL A 186 -10.18 -2.87 31.53
CA VAL A 186 -9.66 -4.12 30.97
C VAL A 186 -9.35 -5.10 32.11
N ILE A 187 -9.99 -6.25 32.10
CA ILE A 187 -9.72 -7.34 33.03
C ILE A 187 -8.79 -8.34 32.36
N GLY A 188 -7.58 -8.49 32.93
CA GLY A 188 -6.48 -9.28 32.40
C GLY A 188 -5.41 -8.42 31.74
N GLY A 189 -4.28 -8.23 32.42
CA GLY A 189 -3.10 -7.47 31.96
C GLY A 189 -2.11 -8.31 31.15
N GLY A 190 -2.53 -9.45 30.59
CA GLY A 190 -1.71 -10.26 29.71
C GLY A 190 -1.37 -9.55 28.39
N LEU A 191 -0.81 -10.31 27.44
CA LEU A 191 -0.38 -9.76 26.13
C LEU A 191 -1.54 -9.03 25.45
N MET A 192 -2.65 -9.71 25.23
CA MET A 192 -3.81 -9.18 24.49
C MET A 192 -4.53 -8.06 25.25
N GLY A 193 -4.79 -8.23 26.55
CA GLY A 193 -5.47 -7.19 27.36
C GLY A 193 -4.62 -5.94 27.50
N GLY A 194 -3.32 -6.10 27.70
CA GLY A 194 -2.38 -4.97 27.72
C GLY A 194 -2.34 -4.19 26.43
N ASP A 195 -2.30 -4.86 25.28
CA ASP A 195 -2.28 -4.21 23.97
C ASP A 195 -3.62 -3.50 23.66
N ILE A 196 -4.76 -4.09 24.05
CA ILE A 196 -6.08 -3.45 23.98
C ILE A 196 -6.10 -2.17 24.84
N ALA A 197 -5.63 -2.26 26.08
CA ALA A 197 -5.59 -1.13 26.99
C ALA A 197 -4.72 0.02 26.44
N ALA A 198 -3.51 -0.31 25.98
CA ALA A 198 -2.60 0.66 25.37
C ALA A 198 -3.20 1.33 24.13
N TRP A 199 -3.83 0.54 23.26
CA TRP A 199 -4.47 1.08 22.06
C TRP A 199 -5.67 1.99 22.39
N CYS A 200 -6.48 1.63 23.38
CA CYS A 200 -7.58 2.48 23.85
C CYS A 200 -7.05 3.80 24.44
N ALA A 201 -5.99 3.76 25.25
CA ALA A 201 -5.35 4.95 25.79
C ALA A 201 -4.79 5.86 24.67
N LEU A 202 -4.15 5.27 23.64
CA LEU A 202 -3.66 6.01 22.48
C LEU A 202 -4.80 6.72 21.69
N ARG A 203 -6.02 6.18 21.78
CA ARG A 203 -7.23 6.76 21.19
C ARG A 203 -7.91 7.82 22.07
N GLY A 204 -7.34 8.15 23.23
CA GLY A 204 -7.82 9.20 24.12
C GLY A 204 -8.82 8.75 25.17
N PHE A 205 -9.03 7.45 25.36
CA PHE A 205 -9.89 6.94 26.44
C PHE A 205 -9.14 6.92 27.77
N ASN A 206 -9.86 7.15 28.87
CA ASN A 206 -9.38 6.80 30.20
C ASN A 206 -9.40 5.27 30.34
N VAL A 207 -8.27 4.68 30.67
CA VAL A 207 -8.14 3.21 30.71
C VAL A 207 -7.62 2.77 32.07
N THR A 208 -8.27 1.76 32.65
CA THR A 208 -7.77 1.03 33.82
C THR A 208 -7.59 -0.43 33.46
N VAL A 209 -6.55 -1.05 34.01
CA VAL A 209 -6.26 -2.47 33.82
C VAL A 209 -6.21 -3.16 35.17
N GLN A 210 -6.87 -4.29 35.26
CA GLN A 210 -6.85 -5.15 36.46
C GLN A 210 -6.29 -6.53 36.07
N ASP A 211 -5.42 -7.06 36.92
CA ASP A 211 -4.93 -8.44 36.84
C ASP A 211 -4.75 -9.03 38.25
N GLN A 212 -4.83 -10.35 38.33
CA GLN A 212 -4.58 -11.07 39.58
C GLN A 212 -3.09 -11.03 40.01
N LYS A 213 -2.19 -10.85 39.00
CA LYS A 213 -0.74 -10.87 39.21
C LYS A 213 -0.17 -9.48 38.95
N PRO A 214 0.39 -8.79 39.96
CA PRO A 214 1.00 -7.46 39.77
C PRO A 214 2.11 -7.43 38.73
N GLU A 215 2.83 -8.53 38.54
CA GLU A 215 3.90 -8.66 37.53
C GLU A 215 3.37 -8.48 36.09
N MET A 216 2.14 -8.94 35.83
CA MET A 216 1.49 -8.77 34.56
C MET A 216 1.15 -7.31 34.29
N LEU A 217 0.73 -6.56 35.31
CA LEU A 217 0.49 -5.12 35.18
C LEU A 217 1.78 -4.36 34.89
N ALA A 218 2.88 -4.70 35.57
CA ALA A 218 4.19 -4.09 35.32
C ALA A 218 4.68 -4.33 33.91
N GLN A 219 4.54 -5.56 33.40
CA GLN A 219 4.89 -5.89 32.01
C GLN A 219 4.01 -5.15 30.99
N THR A 220 2.71 -5.03 31.29
CA THR A 220 1.78 -4.27 30.44
C THR A 220 2.17 -2.80 30.38
N MET A 221 2.46 -2.17 31.52
CA MET A 221 2.92 -0.78 31.54
C MET A 221 4.19 -0.58 30.72
N LYS A 222 5.18 -1.45 30.86
CA LYS A 222 6.43 -1.38 30.08
C LYS A 222 6.16 -1.46 28.59
N ARG A 223 5.37 -2.45 28.12
CA ARG A 223 5.02 -2.59 26.71
C ARG A 223 4.23 -1.40 26.15
N SER A 224 3.32 -0.87 26.97
CA SER A 224 2.53 0.33 26.59
C SER A 224 3.43 1.54 26.37
N LEU A 225 4.40 1.78 27.25
CA LEU A 225 5.39 2.84 27.11
C LEU A 225 6.23 2.67 25.84
N ASP A 226 6.70 1.45 25.56
CA ASP A 226 7.45 1.14 24.33
C ASP A 226 6.60 1.38 23.06
N MET A 227 5.28 1.17 23.13
CA MET A 227 4.35 1.43 22.03
C MET A 227 4.15 2.94 21.81
N PHE A 228 4.07 3.72 22.87
CA PHE A 228 3.83 5.17 22.79
C PHE A 228 5.07 5.97 22.33
N GLN A 229 6.25 5.38 22.43
CA GLN A 229 7.51 6.01 22.00
C GLN A 229 7.81 5.77 20.51
N LYS A 230 7.09 4.91 19.81
CA LYS A 230 7.22 4.60 18.39
C LYS A 230 6.27 5.44 17.53
#